data_9ea7c287b2b8360f71cafc82cdea1b97
#
_entry.id   9ea7c287b2b8360f71cafc82cdea1b97
#
_cell.length_a   1.000
_cell.length_b   1.000
_cell.length_c   1.000
_cell.angle_alpha   90.00
_cell.angle_beta   90.00
_cell.angle_gamma   90.00
#
_symmetry.space_group_name_H-M   'P 1'
#
loop_
_entity.id
_entity.type
_entity.pdbx_description
1 polymer ?
#
loop_
_entity_poly.entity_id
_entity_poly.type
_entity_poly.pdbx_seq_one_letter_code
_entity_poly.pdbx_strand_id
1 'polypeptide(L)'
;MKKILIGIVLSICVSCISFAQSFNIDAGVAMDYSDGYDGVIFGGTVDFDYVFPTNVVIFSNTDFAFGSDLPKVAISEILGAGYRFTISEKFYFQVGGGLGFVFFDHGDDSNSYSYSEGKASLYCEAGPALAAKFGVKFTDLIGMNFGFDAIYNPVKIWSDTDSIDPESHLSIIPKVCFVLSF
;
A
#
# COMPACT_ATOMS: atom_id res chain seq x y z
N MET A 1 28.65 -13.22 3.30
CA MET A 1 27.99 -11.90 3.28
C MET A 1 26.46 -12.00 3.38
N LYS A 2 25.73 -12.74 2.51
CA LYS A 2 24.25 -12.85 2.57
C LYS A 2 23.69 -13.31 3.93
N LYS A 3 24.31 -14.30 4.58
CA LYS A 3 23.89 -14.80 5.91
C LYS A 3 24.07 -13.77 7.03
N ILE A 4 25.10 -12.93 6.95
CA ILE A 4 25.36 -11.87 7.93
C ILE A 4 24.33 -10.75 7.75
N LEU A 5 24.01 -10.38 6.50
CA LEU A 5 22.98 -9.38 6.20
C LEU A 5 21.60 -9.82 6.72
N ILE A 6 21.22 -11.08 6.47
CA ILE A 6 19.98 -11.66 6.99
C ILE A 6 19.96 -11.64 8.52
N GLY A 7 21.07 -11.98 9.17
CA GLY A 7 21.18 -11.93 10.64
C GLY A 7 21.04 -10.52 11.20
N ILE A 8 21.63 -9.53 10.54
CA ILE A 8 21.49 -8.11 10.94
C ILE A 8 20.05 -7.63 10.76
N VAL A 9 19.42 -7.92 9.62
CA VAL A 9 18.02 -7.55 9.36
C VAL A 9 17.09 -8.20 10.37
N LEU A 10 17.23 -9.51 10.63
CA LEU A 10 16.45 -10.22 11.66
C LEU A 10 16.67 -9.63 13.05
N SER A 11 17.91 -9.30 13.41
CA SER A 11 18.23 -8.71 14.72
C SER A 11 17.61 -7.31 14.87
N ILE A 12 17.62 -6.50 13.81
CA ILE A 12 16.95 -5.19 13.79
C ILE A 12 15.43 -5.38 13.93
N CYS A 13 14.83 -6.29 13.17
CA CYS A 13 13.39 -6.56 13.27
C CYS A 13 12.99 -7.01 14.67
N VAL A 14 13.72 -7.95 15.28
CA VAL A 14 13.43 -8.42 16.64
C VAL A 14 13.62 -7.32 17.68
N SER A 15 14.68 -6.51 17.55
CA SER A 15 14.90 -5.37 18.46
C SER A 15 13.78 -4.34 18.33
N CYS A 16 13.33 -4.06 17.11
CA CYS A 16 12.20 -3.16 16.87
C CYS A 16 10.93 -3.64 17.58
N ILE A 17 10.55 -4.91 17.44
CA ILE A 17 9.35 -5.48 18.09
C ILE A 17 9.39 -5.31 19.62
N SER A 18 10.58 -5.36 20.23
CA SER A 18 10.74 -5.21 21.69
C SER A 18 10.46 -3.81 22.21
N PHE A 19 10.43 -2.79 21.37
CA PHE A 19 10.14 -1.39 21.73
C PHE A 19 8.75 -0.93 21.31
N ALA A 20 7.96 -1.76 20.63
CA ALA A 20 6.61 -1.43 20.24
C ALA A 20 5.67 -1.45 21.45
N GLN A 21 4.73 -0.51 21.48
CA GLN A 21 3.54 -0.63 22.33
C GLN A 21 2.59 -1.68 21.74
N SER A 22 2.49 -1.73 20.42
CA SER A 22 1.76 -2.77 19.69
C SER A 22 2.29 -2.91 18.27
N PHE A 23 2.14 -4.12 17.74
CA PHE A 23 2.35 -4.43 16.34
C PHE A 23 1.02 -4.92 15.77
N ASN A 24 0.52 -4.28 14.72
CA ASN A 24 -0.74 -4.66 14.09
C ASN A 24 -0.48 -5.24 12.70
N ILE A 25 -1.25 -6.26 12.36
CA ILE A 25 -1.40 -6.79 11.02
C ILE A 25 -2.86 -6.57 10.63
N ASP A 26 -3.07 -5.81 9.57
CA ASP A 26 -4.38 -5.55 9.01
C ASP A 26 -4.50 -6.32 7.70
N ALA A 27 -5.60 -7.03 7.50
CA ALA A 27 -5.88 -7.74 6.25
C ALA A 27 -7.34 -7.53 5.86
N GLY A 28 -7.59 -7.24 4.59
CA GLY A 28 -8.93 -6.90 4.17
C GLY A 28 -9.13 -6.77 2.67
N VAL A 29 -10.14 -6.00 2.32
CA VAL A 29 -10.48 -5.66 0.95
C VAL A 29 -10.20 -4.18 0.69
N ALA A 30 -9.73 -3.90 -0.51
CA ALA A 30 -9.44 -2.57 -1.00
C ALA A 30 -10.13 -2.34 -2.34
N MET A 31 -10.38 -1.07 -2.62
CA MET A 31 -10.88 -0.59 -3.89
C MET A 31 -9.90 0.46 -4.38
N ASP A 32 -9.31 0.27 -5.53
CA ASP A 32 -8.35 1.21 -6.10
C ASP A 32 -9.01 2.00 -7.24
N TYR A 33 -8.93 3.31 -7.12
CA TYR A 33 -9.30 4.26 -8.15
C TYR A 33 -8.06 5.10 -8.50
N SER A 34 -7.72 5.13 -9.77
CA SER A 34 -6.65 5.99 -10.28
C SER A 34 -7.12 6.73 -11.52
N ASP A 35 -6.68 7.98 -11.68
CA ASP A 35 -6.88 8.73 -12.92
C ASP A 35 -5.96 8.24 -14.07
N GLY A 36 -5.01 7.37 -13.75
CA GLY A 36 -4.14 6.69 -14.72
C GLY A 36 -4.79 5.51 -15.46
N TYR A 37 -5.96 5.09 -15.03
CA TYR A 37 -6.75 4.05 -15.69
C TYR A 37 -8.24 4.29 -15.56
N ASP A 38 -8.99 3.87 -16.58
CA ASP A 38 -10.44 4.05 -16.60
C ASP A 38 -11.11 3.03 -15.66
N GLY A 39 -11.64 3.54 -14.54
CA GLY A 39 -12.51 2.75 -13.67
C GLY A 39 -11.98 2.51 -12.27
N VAL A 40 -12.62 1.56 -11.62
CA VAL A 40 -12.33 1.12 -10.26
C VAL A 40 -11.97 -0.34 -10.31
N ILE A 41 -10.87 -0.71 -9.69
CA ILE A 41 -10.45 -2.11 -9.54
C ILE A 41 -10.53 -2.52 -8.08
N PHE A 42 -10.81 -3.80 -7.85
CA PHE A 42 -11.01 -4.35 -6.51
C PHE A 42 -9.94 -5.36 -6.18
N GLY A 43 -9.62 -5.46 -4.89
CA GLY A 43 -8.62 -6.42 -4.46
C GLY A 43 -8.53 -6.59 -2.96
N GLY A 44 -7.38 -7.03 -2.53
CA GLY A 44 -7.05 -7.24 -1.15
C GLY A 44 -6.00 -6.24 -0.65
N THR A 45 -5.92 -6.13 0.66
CA THR A 45 -4.89 -5.31 1.33
C THR A 45 -4.28 -6.06 2.49
N VAL A 46 -2.99 -5.83 2.72
CA VAL A 46 -2.27 -6.26 3.91
C VAL A 46 -1.42 -5.10 4.39
N ASP A 47 -1.71 -4.62 5.59
CA ASP A 47 -0.97 -3.51 6.18
C ASP A 47 -0.26 -3.97 7.46
N PHE A 48 0.85 -3.33 7.76
CA PHE A 48 1.63 -3.53 8.97
C PHE A 48 1.82 -2.19 9.68
N ASP A 49 1.39 -2.09 10.93
CA ASP A 49 1.60 -0.92 11.77
C ASP A 49 2.46 -1.28 12.98
N TYR A 50 3.53 -0.55 13.16
CA TYR A 50 4.38 -0.59 14.32
C TYR A 50 4.16 0.67 15.15
N VAL A 51 3.52 0.53 16.31
CA VAL A 51 3.12 1.66 17.16
C VAL A 51 4.06 1.78 18.34
N PHE A 52 4.71 2.93 18.45
CA PHE A 52 5.58 3.26 19.57
C PHE A 52 4.78 3.72 20.80
N PRO A 53 5.37 3.69 22.03
CA PRO A 53 4.72 4.21 23.23
C PRO A 53 4.35 5.70 23.15
N THR A 54 4.97 6.43 22.23
CA THR A 54 4.68 7.85 21.95
C THR A 54 3.52 8.05 20.99
N ASN A 55 2.84 6.97 20.57
CA ASN A 55 1.82 6.94 19.52
C ASN A 55 2.34 7.29 18.11
N VAL A 56 3.63 7.44 17.94
CA VAL A 56 4.23 7.45 16.59
C VAL A 56 4.05 6.08 15.97
N VAL A 57 3.73 6.05 14.69
CA VAL A 57 3.53 4.81 13.93
C VAL A 57 4.49 4.80 12.75
N ILE A 58 5.14 3.67 12.53
CA ILE A 58 5.76 3.33 11.24
C ILE A 58 4.86 2.30 10.59
N PHE A 59 4.53 2.49 9.32
CA PHE A 59 3.60 1.62 8.63
C PHE A 59 4.07 1.24 7.22
N SER A 60 3.59 0.09 6.76
CA SER A 60 3.69 -0.43 5.40
C SER A 60 2.30 -0.89 5.00
N ASN A 61 1.72 -0.27 3.97
CA ASN A 61 0.42 -0.61 3.43
C ASN A 61 0.61 -1.18 2.03
N THR A 62 0.16 -2.41 1.81
CA THR A 62 0.27 -3.10 0.53
C THR A 62 -1.12 -3.46 0.02
N ASP A 63 -1.49 -2.91 -1.14
CA ASP A 63 -2.76 -3.17 -1.79
C ASP A 63 -2.53 -3.94 -3.09
N PHE A 64 -3.37 -4.96 -3.33
CA PHE A 64 -3.37 -5.78 -4.54
C PHE A 64 -4.73 -5.64 -5.21
N ALA A 65 -4.78 -5.09 -6.39
CA ALA A 65 -6.02 -4.90 -7.13
C ALA A 65 -5.99 -5.64 -8.46
N PHE A 66 -7.16 -6.13 -8.87
CA PHE A 66 -7.34 -6.92 -10.08
C PHE A 66 -8.49 -6.34 -10.89
N GLY A 67 -8.22 -6.07 -12.17
CA GLY A 67 -9.20 -5.57 -13.12
C GLY A 67 -9.58 -6.60 -14.19
N SER A 68 -10.76 -6.44 -14.79
CA SER A 68 -11.15 -7.19 -15.99
C SER A 68 -10.55 -6.61 -17.26
N ASP A 69 -10.34 -5.31 -17.24
CA ASP A 69 -9.71 -4.53 -18.29
C ASP A 69 -8.32 -4.06 -17.82
N LEU A 70 -7.71 -3.10 -18.47
CA LEU A 70 -6.40 -2.59 -18.07
C LEU A 70 -6.52 -1.51 -16.97
N PRO A 71 -5.66 -1.58 -15.96
CA PRO A 71 -4.67 -2.62 -15.70
C PRO A 71 -5.32 -3.90 -15.20
N LYS A 72 -4.76 -5.05 -15.56
CA LYS A 72 -5.22 -6.36 -15.06
C LYS A 72 -4.77 -6.60 -13.63
N VAL A 73 -3.61 -6.04 -13.27
CA VAL A 73 -3.03 -6.12 -11.94
C VAL A 73 -2.42 -4.77 -11.59
N ALA A 74 -2.75 -4.27 -10.41
CA ALA A 74 -2.07 -3.15 -9.79
C ALA A 74 -1.63 -3.55 -8.38
N ILE A 75 -0.42 -3.19 -8.00
CA ILE A 75 0.13 -3.38 -6.66
C ILE A 75 0.60 -2.04 -6.17
N SER A 76 0.02 -1.58 -5.08
CA SER A 76 0.40 -0.32 -4.44
C SER A 76 1.08 -0.62 -3.11
N GLU A 77 2.15 0.10 -2.80
CA GLU A 77 2.88 0.00 -1.54
C GLU A 77 3.13 1.39 -0.98
N ILE A 78 2.80 1.61 0.29
CA ILE A 78 3.14 2.84 1.01
C ILE A 78 4.03 2.50 2.19
N LEU A 79 5.21 3.09 2.21
CA LEU A 79 6.11 3.07 3.36
C LEU A 79 6.09 4.44 4.02
N GLY A 80 5.68 4.50 5.29
CA GLY A 80 5.47 5.80 5.92
C GLY A 80 5.58 5.81 7.43
N ALA A 81 5.41 7.03 7.95
CA ALA A 81 5.31 7.28 9.37
C ALA A 81 4.13 8.22 9.66
N GLY A 82 3.58 8.10 10.85
CA GLY A 82 2.42 8.87 11.24
C GLY A 82 2.21 8.93 12.73
N TYR A 83 1.00 9.26 13.11
CA TYR A 83 0.59 9.36 14.49
C TYR A 83 -0.78 8.73 14.72
N ARG A 84 -0.90 7.95 15.80
CA ARG A 84 -2.15 7.32 16.23
C ARG A 84 -2.76 8.09 17.39
N PHE A 85 -3.94 8.64 17.18
CA PHE A 85 -4.75 9.32 18.19
C PHE A 85 -5.67 8.29 18.85
N THR A 86 -5.43 7.95 20.09
CA THR A 86 -6.32 7.10 20.88
C THR A 86 -7.49 7.94 21.37
N ILE A 87 -8.69 7.70 20.82
CA ILE A 87 -9.93 8.42 21.17
C ILE A 87 -10.52 7.81 22.44
N SER A 88 -10.48 6.49 22.57
CA SER A 88 -10.88 5.73 23.73
C SER A 88 -10.17 4.37 23.74
N GLU A 89 -10.42 3.53 24.75
CA GLU A 89 -9.87 2.16 24.79
C GLU A 89 -10.24 1.34 23.54
N LYS A 90 -11.38 1.67 22.89
CA LYS A 90 -11.91 0.92 21.73
C LYS A 90 -11.68 1.61 20.38
N PHE A 91 -11.45 2.91 20.36
CA PHE A 91 -11.40 3.68 19.11
C PHE A 91 -10.09 4.42 18.97
N TYR A 92 -9.54 4.37 17.78
CA TYR A 92 -8.37 5.17 17.41
C TYR A 92 -8.51 5.75 16.00
N PHE A 93 -7.81 6.84 15.78
CA PHE A 93 -7.61 7.43 14.46
C PHE A 93 -6.11 7.51 14.20
N GLN A 94 -5.67 7.12 13.02
CA GLN A 94 -4.27 7.17 12.59
C GLN A 94 -4.18 7.94 11.30
N VAL A 95 -3.20 8.82 11.21
CA VAL A 95 -2.87 9.55 9.99
C VAL A 95 -1.37 9.60 9.83
N GLY A 96 -0.91 9.48 8.60
CA GLY A 96 0.52 9.52 8.28
C GLY A 96 0.77 9.84 6.83
N GLY A 97 2.04 9.98 6.51
CA GLY A 97 2.52 10.19 5.16
C GLY A 97 3.82 9.45 4.91
N GLY A 98 4.16 9.28 3.65
CA GLY A 98 5.33 8.52 3.27
C GLY A 98 5.61 8.58 1.77
N LEU A 99 6.27 7.54 1.30
CA LEU A 99 6.51 7.28 -0.11
C LEU A 99 5.58 6.16 -0.57
N GLY A 100 4.86 6.42 -1.64
CA GLY A 100 4.05 5.44 -2.34
C GLY A 100 4.74 4.95 -3.60
N PHE A 101 4.53 3.68 -3.89
CA PHE A 101 4.96 3.02 -5.12
C PHE A 101 3.75 2.34 -5.73
N VAL A 102 3.57 2.45 -7.04
CA VAL A 102 2.52 1.74 -7.77
C VAL A 102 3.15 0.96 -8.89
N PHE A 103 2.86 -0.33 -8.93
CA PHE A 103 3.23 -1.25 -9.99
C PHE A 103 1.97 -1.67 -10.69
N PHE A 104 1.90 -1.49 -12.00
CA PHE A 104 0.73 -1.92 -12.78
C PHE A 104 1.13 -2.39 -14.17
N ASP A 105 0.31 -3.24 -14.75
CA ASP A 105 0.43 -3.64 -16.15
C ASP A 105 -0.44 -2.71 -17.01
N HIS A 106 0.19 -2.11 -18.01
CA HIS A 106 -0.49 -1.34 -19.05
C HIS A 106 -0.51 -2.16 -20.34
N GLY A 107 -1.67 -2.57 -20.77
CA GLY A 107 -1.79 -3.27 -22.04
C GLY A 107 -1.60 -2.32 -23.20
N ASP A 108 -0.94 -2.82 -24.21
CA ASP A 108 -0.77 -2.07 -25.44
C ASP A 108 -2.13 -1.97 -26.17
N ASP A 109 -2.76 -0.78 -26.12
CA ASP A 109 -3.95 -0.44 -26.89
C ASP A 109 -3.63 -0.28 -28.39
N SER A 110 -2.71 -1.06 -28.92
CA SER A 110 -2.53 -1.12 -30.35
C SER A 110 -3.73 -1.83 -30.99
N ASN A 111 -4.72 -1.02 -31.37
CA ASN A 111 -5.72 -1.34 -32.43
C ASN A 111 -5.04 -1.65 -33.77
N SER A 112 -4.04 -2.50 -33.76
CA SER A 112 -3.36 -2.99 -34.92
C SER A 112 -3.65 -4.48 -35.02
N TYR A 113 -4.37 -4.87 -36.06
CA TYR A 113 -4.61 -6.26 -36.52
C TYR A 113 -3.29 -6.98 -36.85
N SER A 114 -2.39 -7.05 -35.90
CA SER A 114 -1.16 -7.84 -36.01
C SER A 114 -1.12 -8.80 -34.84
N TYR A 115 -1.20 -10.08 -35.15
CA TYR A 115 -0.96 -11.19 -34.23
C TYR A 115 0.53 -11.23 -33.82
N SER A 116 1.01 -10.21 -33.15
CA SER A 116 2.24 -10.27 -32.41
C SER A 116 1.83 -10.26 -30.93
N GLU A 117 2.27 -11.29 -30.20
CA GLU A 117 2.08 -11.51 -28.78
C GLU A 117 2.18 -10.18 -28.04
N GLY A 118 1.05 -9.63 -27.57
CA GLY A 118 1.00 -8.39 -26.82
C GLY A 118 1.83 -8.56 -25.54
N LYS A 119 2.98 -7.93 -25.49
CA LYS A 119 3.78 -7.84 -24.28
C LYS A 119 3.06 -6.88 -23.37
N ALA A 120 2.58 -7.38 -22.23
CA ALA A 120 2.14 -6.53 -21.14
C ALA A 120 3.33 -5.65 -20.73
N SER A 121 3.16 -4.35 -20.78
CA SER A 121 4.17 -3.40 -20.32
C SER A 121 3.99 -3.18 -18.82
N LEU A 122 5.04 -3.42 -18.04
CA LEU A 122 5.04 -3.19 -16.62
C LEU A 122 5.58 -1.79 -16.32
N TYR A 123 4.91 -1.11 -15.40
CA TYR A 123 5.28 0.21 -14.91
C TYR A 123 5.50 0.20 -13.42
N CYS A 124 6.45 1.02 -12.99
CA CYS A 124 6.64 1.36 -11.59
C CYS A 124 6.71 2.88 -11.47
N GLU A 125 5.82 3.43 -10.70
CA GLU A 125 5.76 4.85 -10.38
C GLU A 125 5.94 5.06 -8.89
N ALA A 126 6.39 6.25 -8.50
CA ALA A 126 6.53 6.61 -7.10
C ALA A 126 6.24 8.09 -6.85
N GLY A 127 5.83 8.36 -5.62
CA GLY A 127 5.61 9.72 -5.19
C GLY A 127 5.18 9.84 -3.74
N PRO A 128 4.82 11.04 -3.29
CA PRO A 128 4.32 11.23 -1.94
C PRO A 128 2.97 10.52 -1.74
N ALA A 129 2.81 9.97 -0.54
CA ALA A 129 1.61 9.26 -0.15
C ALA A 129 1.10 9.72 1.21
N LEU A 130 -0.22 9.60 1.38
CA LEU A 130 -0.93 9.82 2.63
C LEU A 130 -1.73 8.57 2.97
N ALA A 131 -1.81 8.25 4.27
CA ALA A 131 -2.63 7.17 4.78
C ALA A 131 -3.43 7.64 5.99
N ALA A 132 -4.69 7.24 6.06
CA ALA A 132 -5.54 7.48 7.22
C ALA A 132 -6.34 6.23 7.55
N LYS A 133 -6.47 5.92 8.85
CA LYS A 133 -7.23 4.76 9.35
C LYS A 133 -8.07 5.16 10.55
N PHE A 134 -9.33 4.72 10.59
CA PHE A 134 -10.17 4.75 11.76
C PHE A 134 -10.37 3.31 12.25
N GLY A 135 -9.91 3.01 13.45
CA GLY A 135 -9.92 1.66 14.00
C GLY A 135 -10.86 1.48 15.17
N VAL A 136 -11.46 0.29 15.23
CA VAL A 136 -12.34 -0.18 16.30
C VAL A 136 -11.78 -1.48 16.87
N LYS A 137 -11.43 -1.50 18.15
CA LYS A 137 -10.99 -2.68 18.88
C LYS A 137 -12.20 -3.42 19.45
N PHE A 138 -12.34 -4.69 19.16
CA PHE A 138 -13.32 -5.56 19.78
C PHE A 138 -12.76 -6.21 21.04
N THR A 139 -11.49 -6.59 20.98
CA THR A 139 -10.67 -7.10 22.08
C THR A 139 -9.27 -6.45 21.97
N ASP A 140 -8.39 -6.76 22.91
CA ASP A 140 -6.98 -6.32 22.84
C ASP A 140 -6.26 -6.89 21.62
N LEU A 141 -6.69 -8.06 21.14
CA LEU A 141 -6.06 -8.78 20.03
C LEU A 141 -6.75 -8.53 18.68
N ILE A 142 -8.06 -8.28 18.65
CA ILE A 142 -8.85 -8.27 17.41
C ILE A 142 -9.61 -6.95 17.27
N GLY A 143 -9.60 -6.41 16.07
CA GLY A 143 -10.34 -5.20 15.70
C GLY A 143 -10.71 -5.15 14.23
N MET A 144 -11.20 -4.01 13.83
CA MET A 144 -11.42 -3.62 12.42
C MET A 144 -10.91 -2.20 12.21
N ASN A 145 -10.51 -1.89 11.00
CA ASN A 145 -10.29 -0.52 10.57
C ASN A 145 -10.95 -0.22 9.23
N PHE A 146 -11.22 1.05 9.03
CA PHE A 146 -11.61 1.68 7.78
C PHE A 146 -10.45 2.56 7.36
N GLY A 147 -9.77 2.20 6.29
CA GLY A 147 -8.59 2.89 5.80
C GLY A 147 -8.86 3.66 4.51
N PHE A 148 -7.99 4.62 4.29
CA PHE A 148 -7.95 5.41 3.06
C PHE A 148 -6.49 5.75 2.78
N ASP A 149 -6.02 5.34 1.62
CA ASP A 149 -4.70 5.67 1.12
C ASP A 149 -4.82 6.55 -0.12
N ALA A 150 -3.91 7.50 -0.28
CA ALA A 150 -3.79 8.35 -1.45
C ALA A 150 -2.32 8.42 -1.87
N ILE A 151 -2.03 8.12 -3.13
CA ILE A 151 -0.68 8.14 -3.70
C ILE A 151 -0.70 9.07 -4.91
N TYR A 152 0.15 10.08 -4.88
CA TYR A 152 0.38 10.94 -6.04
C TYR A 152 1.69 10.53 -6.71
N ASN A 153 1.63 10.01 -7.91
CA ASN A 153 2.75 9.43 -8.65
C ASN A 153 3.26 10.38 -9.75
N PRO A 154 4.12 11.34 -9.43
CA PRO A 154 4.68 12.27 -10.42
C PRO A 154 5.93 11.73 -11.11
N VAL A 155 6.48 10.60 -10.62
CA VAL A 155 7.77 10.09 -11.07
C VAL A 155 7.65 8.64 -11.51
N LYS A 156 7.89 8.40 -12.80
CA LYS A 156 8.12 7.07 -13.34
C LYS A 156 9.52 6.60 -12.96
N ILE A 157 9.61 5.54 -12.19
CA ILE A 157 10.90 4.95 -11.80
C ILE A 157 11.40 4.00 -12.87
N TRP A 158 10.52 3.17 -13.41
CA TRP A 158 10.87 2.14 -14.35
C TRP A 158 9.70 1.77 -15.27
N SER A 159 10.03 1.44 -16.52
CA SER A 159 9.10 0.88 -17.51
C SER A 159 9.89 0.00 -18.46
N ASP A 160 9.28 -1.04 -18.99
CA ASP A 160 9.87 -1.89 -20.02
C ASP A 160 9.70 -1.32 -21.43
N THR A 161 8.96 -0.21 -21.59
CA THR A 161 8.78 0.51 -22.85
C THR A 161 9.17 1.98 -22.74
N ASP A 162 9.89 2.50 -23.73
CA ASP A 162 10.35 3.90 -23.78
C ASP A 162 9.28 4.88 -24.31
N SER A 163 8.10 4.40 -24.70
CA SER A 163 7.18 5.15 -25.55
C SER A 163 6.05 5.89 -24.83
N ILE A 164 6.00 5.88 -23.50
CA ILE A 164 4.91 6.56 -22.75
C ILE A 164 5.50 7.68 -21.90
N ASP A 165 5.04 8.91 -22.19
CA ASP A 165 5.31 10.06 -21.34
C ASP A 165 4.68 9.85 -19.96
N PRO A 166 5.43 10.12 -18.86
CA PRO A 166 4.89 9.98 -17.52
C PRO A 166 3.83 11.07 -17.30
N GLU A 167 2.56 10.71 -17.38
CA GLU A 167 1.52 11.51 -16.78
C GLU A 167 1.55 11.28 -15.27
N SER A 168 1.29 12.33 -14.49
CA SER A 168 1.17 12.20 -13.05
C SER A 168 -0.19 11.61 -12.72
N HIS A 169 -0.22 10.55 -11.92
CA HIS A 169 -1.45 9.86 -11.53
C HIS A 169 -1.73 10.03 -10.04
N LEU A 170 -3.01 10.11 -9.69
CA LEU A 170 -3.51 10.09 -8.33
C LEU A 170 -4.29 8.80 -8.09
N SER A 171 -3.76 7.92 -7.25
CA SER A 171 -4.47 6.72 -6.78
C SER A 171 -5.14 7.00 -5.45
N ILE A 172 -6.38 6.56 -5.31
CA ILE A 172 -7.20 6.68 -4.10
C ILE A 172 -7.71 5.29 -3.73
N ILE A 173 -7.36 4.82 -2.54
CA ILE A 173 -7.56 3.42 -2.14
C ILE A 173 -8.32 3.36 -0.80
N PRO A 174 -9.67 3.42 -0.81
CA PRO A 174 -10.45 3.09 0.36
C PRO A 174 -10.41 1.59 0.65
N LYS A 175 -10.34 1.22 1.94
CA LYS A 175 -10.21 -0.16 2.38
C LYS A 175 -10.89 -0.45 3.71
N VAL A 176 -11.23 -1.72 3.91
CA VAL A 176 -11.79 -2.25 5.16
C VAL A 176 -11.01 -3.48 5.56
N CYS A 177 -10.46 -3.48 6.76
CA CYS A 177 -9.57 -4.53 7.24
C CYS A 177 -10.00 -5.09 8.59
N PHE A 178 -9.74 -6.39 8.78
CA PHE A 178 -9.59 -6.97 10.11
C PHE A 178 -8.19 -6.70 10.63
N VAL A 179 -8.10 -6.43 11.92
CA VAL A 179 -6.85 -6.07 12.62
C VAL A 179 -6.52 -7.15 13.63
N LEU A 180 -5.28 -7.64 13.58
CA LEU A 180 -4.66 -8.44 14.64
C LEU A 180 -3.60 -7.59 15.33
N SER A 181 -3.72 -7.42 16.64
CA SER A 181 -2.81 -6.61 17.48
C SER A 181 -2.01 -7.51 18.42
N PHE A 182 -0.69 -7.26 18.52
CA PHE A 182 0.26 -8.02 19.35
C PHE A 182 1.04 -7.10 20.27
#